data_c39c201914d0558b66f69282f654167a
#
_entry.id   c39c201914d0558b66f69282f654167a
#
_cell.length_a   1.000
_cell.length_b   1.000
_cell.length_c   1.000
_cell.angle_alpha   90.00
_cell.angle_beta   90.00
_cell.angle_gamma   90.00
#
_symmetry.space_group_name_H-M   'P 1'
#
loop_
_entity.id
_entity.type
_entity.pdbx_description
1 polymer ?
#
loop_
_entity_poly.entity_id
_entity_poly.type
_entity_poly.pdbx_seq_one_letter_code
_entity_poly.pdbx_strand_id
1 'polypeptide(L)'
;MEPIDIADLQEHALLLMDSAPIIYFLEGHPTLGARFKPVFEAQARQRVRFAVTTVAVAEVLTGPLQAGDEALAGRYRAILESWQCIDLDIRIAESAARLRASLRLKLPDAIQVASALAINAAALVTHDRDFSKVKSLRVIS
;
A
#
# COMPACT_ATOMS: atom_id res chain seq x y z
N MET A 1 17.66 3.62 9.85
CA MET A 1 16.21 3.43 10.05
C MET A 1 15.95 1.96 10.33
N GLU A 2 15.30 1.67 11.42
CA GLU A 2 15.07 0.30 11.85
C GLU A 2 14.03 -0.40 10.99
N PRO A 3 14.18 -1.73 10.78
CA PRO A 3 13.15 -2.51 10.12
C PRO A 3 11.83 -2.50 10.92
N ILE A 4 10.73 -2.58 10.19
CA ILE A 4 9.40 -2.68 10.79
C ILE A 4 9.23 -4.04 11.45
N ASP A 5 8.65 -4.02 12.66
CA ASP A 5 8.28 -5.25 13.37
C ASP A 5 6.82 -5.57 13.10
N ILE A 6 6.57 -6.76 12.58
CA ILE A 6 5.23 -7.27 12.26
C ILE A 6 4.93 -8.58 12.98
N ALA A 7 5.69 -8.91 14.02
CA ALA A 7 5.56 -10.20 14.72
C ALA A 7 4.18 -10.38 15.36
N ASP A 8 3.48 -9.30 15.69
CA ASP A 8 2.17 -9.33 16.32
C ASP A 8 0.99 -9.48 15.35
N LEU A 9 1.25 -9.47 14.03
CA LEU A 9 0.21 -9.69 13.04
C LEU A 9 -0.25 -11.14 13.05
N GLN A 10 -1.56 -11.33 12.92
CA GLN A 10 -2.13 -12.67 12.80
C GLN A 10 -1.68 -13.32 11.48
N GLU A 11 -1.65 -14.65 11.49
CA GLU A 11 -1.36 -15.45 10.31
C GLU A 11 -2.36 -15.12 9.20
N HIS A 12 -1.86 -14.93 7.98
CA HIS A 12 -2.65 -14.55 6.80
C HIS A 12 -3.34 -13.20 6.88
N ALA A 13 -2.86 -12.31 7.76
CA ALA A 13 -3.37 -10.93 7.83
C ALA A 13 -3.31 -10.25 6.46
N LEU A 14 -4.38 -9.55 6.09
CA LEU A 14 -4.45 -8.80 4.83
C LEU A 14 -3.95 -7.39 5.07
N LEU A 15 -2.90 -7.00 4.36
CA LEU A 15 -2.28 -5.68 4.46
C LEU A 15 -2.53 -4.91 3.17
N LEU A 16 -3.06 -3.70 3.27
CA LEU A 16 -3.12 -2.81 2.11
C LEU A 16 -1.77 -2.08 2.00
N MET A 17 -1.14 -2.21 0.85
CA MET A 17 0.19 -1.64 0.59
C MET A 17 0.05 -0.30 -0.11
N ASP A 18 0.58 0.77 0.50
CA ASP A 18 0.69 2.07 -0.15
C ASP A 18 1.81 2.04 -1.20
N SER A 19 1.77 2.97 -2.15
CA SER A 19 2.71 2.98 -3.27
C SER A 19 4.16 3.19 -2.84
N ALA A 20 4.42 4.05 -1.86
CA ALA A 20 5.80 4.36 -1.45
C ALA A 20 6.59 3.14 -0.95
N PRO A 21 6.08 2.34 0.02
CA PRO A 21 6.79 1.12 0.41
C PRO A 21 7.01 0.13 -0.73
N ILE A 22 6.04 0.01 -1.65
CA ILE A 22 6.18 -0.84 -2.83
C ILE A 22 7.34 -0.36 -3.70
N ILE A 23 7.37 0.94 -4.00
CA ILE A 23 8.41 1.53 -4.84
C ILE A 23 9.79 1.35 -4.19
N TYR A 24 9.91 1.63 -2.90
CA TYR A 24 11.18 1.49 -2.20
C TYR A 24 11.72 0.06 -2.26
N PHE A 25 10.84 -0.91 -2.08
CA PHE A 25 11.24 -2.31 -2.14
C PHE A 25 11.62 -2.73 -3.56
N LEU A 26 10.79 -2.42 -4.55
CA LEU A 26 11.03 -2.81 -5.95
C LEU A 26 12.29 -2.17 -6.53
N GLU A 27 12.57 -0.92 -6.15
CA GLU A 27 13.76 -0.20 -6.61
C GLU A 27 15.02 -0.52 -5.79
N GLY A 28 14.88 -1.27 -4.69
CA GLY A 28 16.00 -1.58 -3.82
C GLY A 28 16.57 -0.37 -3.10
N HIS A 29 15.71 0.55 -2.65
CA HIS A 29 16.14 1.74 -1.92
C HIS A 29 17.00 1.34 -0.72
N PRO A 30 18.23 1.91 -0.55
CA PRO A 30 19.20 1.40 0.41
C PRO A 30 18.76 1.42 1.88
N THR A 31 17.96 2.41 2.28
CA THR A 31 17.46 2.51 3.66
C THR A 31 15.98 2.18 3.77
N LEU A 32 15.15 2.78 2.92
CA LEU A 32 13.70 2.61 3.00
C LEU A 32 13.26 1.24 2.50
N GLY A 33 13.95 0.67 1.51
CA GLY A 33 13.71 -0.71 1.08
C GLY A 33 13.99 -1.69 2.22
N ALA A 34 15.08 -1.50 2.94
CA ALA A 34 15.46 -2.34 4.09
C ALA A 34 14.44 -2.23 5.23
N ARG A 35 13.88 -1.02 5.46
CA ARG A 35 12.88 -0.81 6.51
C ARG A 35 11.65 -1.67 6.29
N PHE A 36 11.14 -1.74 5.06
CA PHE A 36 9.92 -2.48 4.73
C PHE A 36 10.16 -3.94 4.34
N LYS A 37 11.42 -4.36 4.23
CA LYS A 37 11.79 -5.72 3.82
C LYS A 37 11.09 -6.82 4.63
N PRO A 38 10.96 -6.74 5.98
CA PRO A 38 10.28 -7.78 6.75
C PRO A 38 8.84 -8.02 6.31
N VAL A 39 8.13 -6.97 5.88
CA VAL A 39 6.75 -7.07 5.40
C VAL A 39 6.70 -7.89 4.10
N PHE A 40 7.60 -7.60 3.16
CA PHE A 40 7.67 -8.31 1.88
C PHE A 40 8.14 -9.75 2.06
N GLU A 41 9.07 -10.00 2.98
CA GLU A 41 9.50 -11.37 3.31
C GLU A 41 8.36 -12.19 3.90
N ALA A 42 7.54 -11.59 4.77
CA ALA A 42 6.39 -12.25 5.34
C ALA A 42 5.36 -12.62 4.26
N GLN A 43 5.16 -11.75 3.28
CA GLN A 43 4.28 -12.04 2.15
C GLN A 43 4.84 -13.17 1.29
N ALA A 44 6.14 -13.16 1.02
CA ALA A 44 6.79 -14.23 0.24
C ALA A 44 6.67 -15.60 0.94
N ARG A 45 6.66 -15.61 2.27
CA ARG A 45 6.47 -16.82 3.09
C ARG A 45 4.99 -17.14 3.33
N GLN A 46 4.09 -16.39 2.74
CA GLN A 46 2.64 -16.56 2.88
C GLN A 46 2.12 -16.35 4.31
N ARG A 47 2.86 -15.64 5.14
CA ARG A 47 2.43 -15.28 6.49
C ARG A 47 1.42 -14.14 6.48
N VAL A 48 1.52 -13.25 5.52
CA VAL A 48 0.56 -12.16 5.30
C VAL A 48 0.16 -12.15 3.82
N ARG A 49 -0.97 -11.50 3.54
CA ARG A 49 -1.46 -11.29 2.18
C ARG A 49 -1.43 -9.80 1.87
N PHE A 50 -1.16 -9.45 0.61
CA PHE A 50 -1.16 -8.06 0.17
C PHE A 50 -2.40 -7.74 -0.64
N ALA A 51 -2.87 -6.52 -0.47
CA ALA A 51 -3.83 -5.86 -1.34
C ALA A 51 -3.22 -4.53 -1.83
N VAL A 52 -3.62 -4.09 -3.00
CA VAL A 52 -3.16 -2.84 -3.58
C VAL A 52 -4.33 -2.19 -4.34
N THR A 53 -4.46 -0.86 -4.23
CA THR A 53 -5.46 -0.13 -5.01
C THR A 53 -4.98 0.10 -6.43
N THR A 54 -5.90 0.23 -7.37
CA THR A 54 -5.53 0.60 -8.74
C THR A 54 -4.92 1.99 -8.82
N VAL A 55 -5.22 2.87 -7.88
CA VAL A 55 -4.55 4.18 -7.75
C VAL A 55 -3.06 3.98 -7.43
N ALA A 56 -2.73 3.11 -6.48
CA ALA A 56 -1.34 2.80 -6.16
C ALA A 56 -0.63 2.12 -7.32
N VAL A 57 -1.33 1.25 -8.08
CA VAL A 57 -0.78 0.66 -9.30
C VAL A 57 -0.35 1.74 -10.28
N ALA A 58 -1.19 2.75 -10.51
CA ALA A 58 -0.86 3.87 -11.39
C ALA A 58 0.39 4.61 -10.90
N GLU A 59 0.48 4.85 -9.60
CA GLU A 59 1.64 5.53 -9.01
C GLU A 59 2.93 4.72 -9.17
N VAL A 60 2.87 3.42 -8.92
CA VAL A 60 4.03 2.53 -9.03
C VAL A 60 4.53 2.42 -10.48
N LEU A 61 3.62 2.34 -11.44
CA LEU A 61 3.99 2.19 -12.86
C LEU A 61 4.46 3.49 -13.51
N THR A 62 4.17 4.64 -12.91
CA THR A 62 4.55 5.93 -13.47
C THR A 62 6.07 6.06 -13.66
N GLY A 63 6.86 5.65 -12.67
CA GLY A 63 8.32 5.77 -12.73
C GLY A 63 8.94 5.07 -13.94
N PRO A 64 8.78 3.76 -14.07
CA PRO A 64 9.33 3.05 -15.24
C PRO A 64 8.76 3.53 -16.57
N LEU A 65 7.49 3.90 -16.64
CA LEU A 65 6.91 4.41 -17.88
C LEU A 65 7.46 5.78 -18.26
N GLN A 66 7.69 6.68 -17.30
CA GLN A 66 8.36 7.96 -17.56
C GLN A 66 9.79 7.77 -18.05
N ALA A 67 10.46 6.72 -17.58
CA ALA A 67 11.80 6.38 -18.04
C ALA A 67 11.82 5.66 -19.40
N GLY A 68 10.67 5.37 -19.98
CA GLY A 68 10.56 4.63 -21.24
C GLY A 68 10.87 3.14 -21.09
N ASP A 69 10.86 2.60 -19.88
CA ASP A 69 11.21 1.21 -19.61
C ASP A 69 9.93 0.34 -19.53
N GLU A 70 9.42 0.00 -20.71
CA GLU A 70 8.20 -0.81 -20.82
C GLU A 70 8.38 -2.21 -20.22
N ALA A 71 9.56 -2.80 -20.36
CA ALA A 71 9.84 -4.13 -19.82
C ALA A 71 9.78 -4.12 -18.29
N LEU A 72 10.35 -3.09 -17.66
CA LEU A 72 10.31 -2.94 -16.19
C LEU A 72 8.88 -2.69 -15.72
N ALA A 73 8.14 -1.82 -16.41
CA ALA A 73 6.74 -1.57 -16.09
C ALA A 73 5.91 -2.86 -16.15
N GLY A 74 6.15 -3.69 -17.16
CA GLY A 74 5.49 -5.00 -17.29
C GLY A 74 5.80 -5.95 -16.14
N ARG A 75 7.06 -5.98 -15.68
CA ARG A 75 7.45 -6.78 -14.52
C ARG A 75 6.78 -6.28 -13.23
N TYR A 76 6.75 -4.99 -13.01
CA TYR A 76 6.06 -4.41 -11.84
C TYR A 76 4.58 -4.71 -11.88
N ARG A 77 3.96 -4.55 -13.04
CA ARG A 77 2.54 -4.85 -13.20
C ARG A 77 2.23 -6.31 -12.85
N ALA A 78 3.04 -7.24 -13.32
CA ALA A 78 2.84 -8.67 -13.03
C ALA A 78 2.91 -8.96 -11.53
N ILE A 79 3.82 -8.32 -10.81
CA ILE A 79 3.92 -8.44 -9.36
C ILE A 79 2.64 -7.92 -8.70
N LEU A 80 2.20 -6.72 -9.06
CA LEU A 80 1.03 -6.10 -8.46
C LEU A 80 -0.26 -6.88 -8.76
N GLU A 81 -0.39 -7.42 -9.96
CA GLU A 81 -1.54 -8.24 -10.36
C GLU A 81 -1.63 -9.55 -9.56
N SER A 82 -0.51 -10.03 -9.02
CA SER A 82 -0.51 -11.24 -8.19
C SER A 82 -1.12 -11.02 -6.80
N TRP A 83 -1.31 -9.76 -6.40
CA TRP A 83 -1.96 -9.39 -5.13
C TRP A 83 -3.44 -9.15 -5.34
N GLN A 84 -4.19 -8.97 -4.24
CA GLN A 84 -5.59 -8.57 -4.33
C GLN A 84 -5.66 -7.11 -4.80
N CYS A 85 -6.18 -6.89 -6.01
CA CYS A 85 -6.32 -5.54 -6.57
C CYS A 85 -7.71 -4.99 -6.24
N ILE A 86 -7.76 -3.73 -5.80
CA ILE A 86 -8.99 -3.07 -5.39
C ILE A 86 -9.25 -1.90 -6.33
N ASP A 87 -10.33 -2.00 -7.08
CA ASP A 87 -10.76 -0.94 -7.98
C ASP A 87 -11.42 0.20 -7.19
N LEU A 88 -11.18 1.43 -7.64
CA LEU A 88 -11.89 2.59 -7.12
C LEU A 88 -13.31 2.60 -7.67
N ASP A 89 -14.27 2.12 -6.87
CA ASP A 89 -15.69 2.14 -7.22
C ASP A 89 -16.40 3.31 -6.55
N ILE A 90 -17.71 3.47 -6.82
CA ILE A 90 -18.49 4.59 -6.29
C ILE A 90 -18.58 4.54 -4.76
N ARG A 91 -18.62 3.36 -4.16
CA ARG A 91 -18.74 3.19 -2.70
C ARG A 91 -17.46 3.64 -2.01
N ILE A 92 -16.31 3.24 -2.53
CA ILE A 92 -15.00 3.66 -2.01
C ILE A 92 -14.82 5.16 -2.24
N ALA A 93 -15.21 5.68 -3.39
CA ALA A 93 -15.13 7.11 -3.69
C ALA A 93 -15.95 7.95 -2.70
N GLU A 94 -17.17 7.52 -2.37
CA GLU A 94 -17.98 8.22 -1.36
C GLU A 94 -17.33 8.17 0.03
N SER A 95 -16.84 6.99 0.43
CA SER A 95 -16.12 6.85 1.72
C SER A 95 -14.89 7.75 1.77
N ALA A 96 -14.13 7.82 0.68
CA ALA A 96 -12.96 8.70 0.58
C ALA A 96 -13.37 10.17 0.71
N ALA A 97 -14.48 10.57 0.09
CA ALA A 97 -15.00 11.93 0.20
C ALA A 97 -15.36 12.28 1.66
N ARG A 98 -15.99 11.37 2.39
CA ARG A 98 -16.33 11.57 3.80
C ARG A 98 -15.06 11.71 4.66
N LEU A 99 -14.04 10.89 4.42
CA LEU A 99 -12.76 10.97 5.13
C LEU A 99 -12.05 12.31 4.86
N ARG A 100 -12.06 12.79 3.62
CA ARG A 100 -11.49 14.09 3.30
C ARG A 100 -12.22 15.22 4.02
N ALA A 101 -13.54 15.17 4.04
CA ALA A 101 -14.35 16.19 4.69
C ALA A 101 -14.10 16.26 6.20
N SER A 102 -13.92 15.12 6.85
CA SER A 102 -13.76 15.06 8.31
C SER A 102 -12.30 15.16 8.77
N LEU A 103 -11.35 14.57 8.03
CA LEU A 103 -9.94 14.47 8.44
C LEU A 103 -9.00 15.34 7.60
N ARG A 104 -9.49 15.97 6.55
CA ARG A 104 -8.70 16.79 5.63
C ARG A 104 -7.50 16.04 5.00
N LEU A 105 -7.71 14.77 4.72
CA LEU A 105 -6.71 13.98 4.01
C LEU A 105 -6.61 14.40 2.55
N LYS A 106 -5.43 14.22 1.95
CA LYS A 106 -5.29 14.31 0.49
C LYS A 106 -6.11 13.21 -0.17
N LEU A 107 -6.57 13.45 -1.40
CA LEU A 107 -7.44 12.50 -2.08
C LEU A 107 -6.83 11.10 -2.21
N PRO A 108 -5.57 10.93 -2.66
CA PRO A 108 -4.98 9.59 -2.73
C PRO A 108 -4.96 8.87 -1.38
N ASP A 109 -4.63 9.59 -0.31
CA ASP A 109 -4.58 9.02 1.05
C ASP A 109 -5.96 8.60 1.52
N ALA A 110 -6.98 9.43 1.27
CA ALA A 110 -8.36 9.11 1.61
C ALA A 110 -8.85 7.84 0.87
N ILE A 111 -8.45 7.68 -0.39
CA ILE A 111 -8.77 6.48 -1.18
C ILE A 111 -8.11 5.24 -0.56
N GLN A 112 -6.85 5.35 -0.13
CA GLN A 112 -6.15 4.25 0.52
C GLN A 112 -6.86 3.81 1.80
N VAL A 113 -7.21 4.76 2.67
CA VAL A 113 -7.93 4.46 3.92
C VAL A 113 -9.30 3.86 3.64
N ALA A 114 -10.07 4.46 2.73
CA ALA A 114 -11.40 3.95 2.38
C ALA A 114 -11.32 2.53 1.83
N SER A 115 -10.32 2.25 0.99
CA SER A 115 -10.09 0.92 0.42
C SER A 115 -9.72 -0.10 1.49
N ALA A 116 -8.83 0.27 2.41
CA ALA A 116 -8.42 -0.60 3.51
C ALA A 116 -9.62 -0.96 4.41
N LEU A 117 -10.47 0.01 4.73
CA LEU A 117 -11.66 -0.22 5.52
C LEU A 117 -12.67 -1.11 4.78
N ALA A 118 -12.84 -0.90 3.47
CA ALA A 118 -13.79 -1.65 2.64
C ALA A 118 -13.46 -3.14 2.59
N ILE A 119 -12.18 -3.51 2.65
CA ILE A 119 -11.74 -4.90 2.60
C ILE A 119 -11.42 -5.49 3.97
N ASN A 120 -11.68 -4.75 5.04
CA ASN A 120 -11.31 -5.16 6.39
C ASN A 120 -9.82 -5.50 6.51
N ALA A 121 -8.95 -4.71 5.93
CA ALA A 121 -7.51 -4.92 6.04
C ALA A 121 -7.08 -4.86 7.51
N ALA A 122 -6.14 -5.72 7.88
CA ALA A 122 -5.56 -5.70 9.23
C ALA A 122 -4.74 -4.43 9.47
N ALA A 123 -4.14 -3.88 8.42
CA ALA A 123 -3.37 -2.63 8.49
C ALA A 123 -3.16 -2.03 7.11
N LEU A 124 -2.84 -0.74 7.11
CA LEU A 124 -2.31 -0.02 5.95
C LEU A 124 -0.80 0.12 6.18
N VAL A 125 0.01 -0.31 5.20
CA VAL A 125 1.46 -0.16 5.23
C VAL A 125 1.83 1.04 4.38
N THR A 126 2.41 2.06 5.00
CA THR A 126 2.72 3.33 4.35
C THR A 126 4.00 3.92 4.93
N HIS A 127 4.57 4.92 4.27
CA HIS A 127 5.66 5.73 4.81
C HIS A 127 5.19 7.15 5.16
N ASP A 128 3.93 7.47 4.90
CA ASP A 128 3.37 8.80 5.12
C ASP A 128 2.83 8.93 6.55
N ARG A 129 3.27 9.98 7.27
CA ARG A 129 2.83 10.26 8.64
C ARG A 129 1.45 10.89 8.73
N ASP A 130 0.91 11.41 7.62
CA ASP A 130 -0.41 12.04 7.59
C ASP A 130 -1.53 11.07 7.98
N PHE A 131 -1.28 9.77 7.85
CA PHE A 131 -2.23 8.73 8.27
C PHE A 131 -2.40 8.62 9.79
N SER A 132 -1.57 9.29 10.59
CA SER A 132 -1.71 9.29 12.05
C SER A 132 -3.06 9.86 12.53
N LYS A 133 -3.73 10.65 11.70
CA LYS A 133 -5.07 11.18 11.95
C LYS A 133 -6.15 10.10 11.94
N VAL A 134 -5.89 8.97 11.30
CA VAL A 134 -6.86 7.89 11.12
C VAL A 134 -6.82 7.00 12.35
N LYS A 135 -7.95 6.92 13.09
CA LYS A 135 -8.04 6.15 14.32
C LYS A 135 -8.71 4.80 14.15
N SER A 136 -9.46 4.62 13.06
CA SER A 136 -10.24 3.40 12.79
C SER A 136 -9.44 2.32 12.06
N LEU A 137 -8.17 2.56 11.77
CA LEU A 137 -7.33 1.68 10.98
C LEU A 137 -5.93 1.63 11.58
N ARG A 138 -5.37 0.43 11.72
CA ARG A 138 -3.96 0.29 12.10
C ARG A 138 -3.08 0.72 10.93
N VAL A 139 -2.09 1.54 11.23
CA VAL A 139 -1.11 2.02 10.25
C VAL A 139 0.27 1.50 10.66
N ILE A 140 0.96 0.87 9.72
CA ILE A 140 2.34 0.38 9.88
C ILE A 140 3.22 1.26 9.00
N SER A 141 4.20 1.91 9.62
CA SER A 141 5.07 2.84 8.89
C SER A 141 6.52 2.79 9.32
#